data_8eb0a7fd3fd16ab0da269edf0b912f05
#
_entry.id   8eb0a7fd3fd16ab0da269edf0b912f05
#
_cell.length_a   1.000
_cell.length_b   1.000
_cell.length_c   1.000
_cell.angle_alpha   90.00
_cell.angle_beta   90.00
_cell.angle_gamma   90.00
#
_symmetry.space_group_name_H-M   'P 1'
#
loop_
_entity.id
_entity.type
_entity.pdbx_description
1 polymer ?
#
loop_
_entity_poly.entity_id
_entity_poly.type
_entity_poly.pdbx_seq_one_letter_code
_entity_poly.pdbx_strand_id
1 'polypeptide(L)'
;MLKEVEAVRYDRKMRNGKTTPFLMACEKETGDEVELVAKFSKGCEDHCGGLICEAISAALAKDLGLPIPCPYVVNISPEFIATVAEPADRMFLEQSCSKGFGSERLPDSYSTWVSPSGKISDSLLASARSVIAFDSLFVNPDRRAENPNLMFNGRQIAVIDHEMALRQDMILFWKAPWTSGAFESPSSLEKHLLYRITKGSVLSDFNEFLQKLAMITDARIEEYASAIPID
;
A
#
# COMPACT_ATOMS: atom_id res chain seq x y z
N MET A 1 -11.07 -10.20 -3.38
CA MET A 1 -9.98 -11.02 -2.78
C MET A 1 -8.68 -10.68 -3.50
N LEU A 2 -7.55 -10.64 -2.80
CA LEU A 2 -6.24 -10.57 -3.44
C LEU A 2 -6.01 -11.89 -4.20
N LYS A 3 -5.42 -11.79 -5.40
CA LYS A 3 -5.04 -12.99 -6.16
C LYS A 3 -3.75 -13.55 -5.60
N GLU A 4 -3.65 -14.87 -5.51
CA GLU A 4 -2.41 -15.55 -5.16
C GLU A 4 -1.57 -15.79 -6.42
N VAL A 5 -0.25 -15.76 -6.25
CA VAL A 5 0.74 -16.04 -7.28
C VAL A 5 1.93 -16.79 -6.67
N GLU A 6 2.60 -17.60 -7.49
CA GLU A 6 3.78 -18.36 -7.10
C GLU A 6 5.05 -17.62 -7.52
N ALA A 7 5.99 -17.43 -6.60
CA ALA A 7 7.30 -16.87 -6.94
C ALA A 7 8.09 -17.88 -7.78
N VAL A 8 8.52 -17.45 -8.99
CA VAL A 8 9.25 -18.33 -9.93
C VAL A 8 10.68 -17.85 -10.19
N ARG A 9 10.97 -16.56 -10.04
CA ARG A 9 12.30 -16.01 -10.23
C ARG A 9 12.58 -14.87 -9.25
N TYR A 10 13.70 -14.95 -8.56
CA TYR A 10 14.25 -13.85 -7.78
C TYR A 10 15.14 -12.99 -8.69
N ASP A 11 14.85 -11.70 -8.81
CA ASP A 11 15.65 -10.79 -9.62
C ASP A 11 16.68 -10.03 -8.77
N ARG A 12 16.20 -9.34 -7.74
CA ARG A 12 17.08 -8.56 -6.85
C ARG A 12 16.34 -7.98 -5.64
N LYS A 13 17.11 -7.65 -4.63
CA LYS A 13 16.70 -6.77 -3.53
C LYS A 13 16.55 -5.33 -4.02
N MET A 14 15.52 -4.64 -3.57
CA MET A 14 15.34 -3.22 -3.87
C MET A 14 16.30 -2.38 -3.01
N ARG A 15 16.88 -1.33 -3.61
CA ARG A 15 17.85 -0.47 -2.91
C ARG A 15 17.20 0.43 -1.87
N ASN A 16 15.94 0.79 -2.08
CA ASN A 16 15.17 1.70 -1.24
C ASN A 16 14.01 0.96 -0.57
N GLY A 17 13.68 1.37 0.64
CA GLY A 17 12.60 0.81 1.45
C GLY A 17 13.13 0.17 2.74
N LYS A 18 12.57 0.56 3.89
CA LYS A 18 12.94 0.02 5.21
C LYS A 18 12.64 -1.47 5.31
N THR A 19 11.56 -1.91 4.66
CA THR A 19 11.06 -3.29 4.70
C THR A 19 11.83 -4.28 3.81
N THR A 20 12.91 -3.83 3.18
CA THR A 20 13.73 -4.72 2.34
C THR A 20 12.93 -5.44 1.25
N PRO A 21 12.21 -4.72 0.36
CA PRO A 21 11.41 -5.40 -0.65
C PRO A 21 12.26 -6.03 -1.75
N PHE A 22 11.72 -7.08 -2.38
CA PHE A 22 12.36 -7.83 -3.46
C PHE A 22 11.61 -7.63 -4.77
N LEU A 23 12.34 -7.45 -5.87
CA LEU A 23 11.81 -7.59 -7.22
C LEU A 23 11.87 -9.06 -7.60
N MET A 24 10.74 -9.63 -8.00
CA MET A 24 10.64 -11.02 -8.42
C MET A 24 9.59 -11.20 -9.52
N ALA A 25 9.79 -12.22 -10.36
CA ALA A 25 8.75 -12.69 -11.25
C ALA A 25 7.93 -13.75 -10.54
N CYS A 26 6.62 -13.65 -10.71
CA CYS A 26 5.65 -14.58 -10.14
C CYS A 26 4.72 -15.11 -11.25
N GLU A 27 4.26 -16.34 -11.11
CA GLU A 27 3.31 -16.97 -12.02
C GLU A 27 1.89 -16.90 -11.45
N LYS A 28 0.95 -16.48 -12.30
CA LYS A 28 -0.49 -16.46 -11.99
C LYS A 28 -1.08 -17.85 -12.26
N GLU A 29 -2.25 -18.15 -11.69
CA GLU A 29 -3.02 -19.37 -12.02
C GLU A 29 -3.26 -19.58 -13.52
N THR A 30 -3.25 -18.49 -14.30
CA THR A 30 -3.39 -18.55 -15.77
C THR A 30 -2.12 -18.99 -16.52
N GLY A 31 -0.99 -19.13 -15.81
CA GLY A 31 0.33 -19.39 -16.40
C GLY A 31 1.06 -18.13 -16.89
N ASP A 32 0.44 -16.94 -16.76
CA ASP A 32 1.09 -15.67 -17.12
C ASP A 32 2.05 -15.21 -16.02
N GLU A 33 3.22 -14.71 -16.40
CA GLU A 33 4.15 -14.07 -15.47
C GLU A 33 3.76 -12.63 -15.17
N VAL A 34 4.07 -12.18 -13.93
CA VAL A 34 3.97 -10.80 -13.49
C VAL A 34 5.18 -10.42 -12.65
N GLU A 35 5.75 -9.24 -12.89
CA GLU A 35 6.82 -8.69 -12.05
C GLU A 35 6.21 -7.97 -10.83
N LEU A 36 6.65 -8.34 -9.63
CA LEU A 36 6.16 -7.79 -8.38
C LEU A 36 7.30 -7.21 -7.54
N VAL A 37 6.99 -6.14 -6.83
CA VAL A 37 7.77 -5.68 -5.67
C VAL A 37 7.13 -6.33 -4.45
N ALA A 38 7.81 -7.32 -3.89
CA ALA A 38 7.30 -8.16 -2.82
C ALA A 38 7.93 -7.83 -1.47
N LYS A 39 7.10 -7.82 -0.43
CA LYS A 39 7.47 -7.66 0.98
C LYS A 39 7.18 -8.96 1.72
N PHE A 40 8.04 -9.30 2.69
CA PHE A 40 7.90 -10.48 3.51
C PHE A 40 7.98 -10.12 4.99
N SER A 41 7.42 -10.96 5.85
CA SER A 41 7.24 -10.68 7.29
C SER A 41 8.53 -10.31 8.02
N LYS A 42 9.67 -10.90 7.66
CA LYS A 42 11.00 -10.59 8.24
C LYS A 42 11.41 -9.12 8.05
N GLY A 43 10.95 -8.45 7.00
CA GLY A 43 11.29 -7.06 6.69
C GLY A 43 10.35 -6.03 7.32
N CYS A 44 9.17 -6.42 7.76
CA CYS A 44 8.19 -5.52 8.36
C CYS A 44 8.54 -5.22 9.82
N GLU A 45 8.26 -4.00 10.29
CA GLU A 45 8.57 -3.57 11.67
C GLU A 45 7.86 -4.43 12.72
N ASP A 46 6.62 -4.86 12.41
CA ASP A 46 5.80 -5.74 13.25
C ASP A 46 5.59 -7.11 12.58
N HIS A 47 6.61 -7.62 11.90
CA HIS A 47 6.56 -8.91 11.22
C HIS A 47 5.23 -9.14 10.48
N CYS A 48 4.45 -10.14 10.90
CA CYS A 48 3.17 -10.45 10.27
C CYS A 48 2.14 -9.31 10.40
N GLY A 49 2.15 -8.53 11.49
CA GLY A 49 1.22 -7.41 11.68
C GLY A 49 1.35 -6.34 10.60
N GLY A 50 2.57 -5.91 10.26
CA GLY A 50 2.82 -4.96 9.17
C GLY A 50 2.38 -5.51 7.81
N LEU A 51 2.66 -6.80 7.55
CA LEU A 51 2.25 -7.46 6.31
C LEU A 51 0.72 -7.57 6.17
N ILE A 52 0.02 -7.84 7.28
CA ILE A 52 -1.45 -7.86 7.34
C ILE A 52 -2.01 -6.47 7.02
N CYS A 53 -1.49 -5.43 7.69
CA CYS A 53 -1.93 -4.05 7.43
C CYS A 53 -1.72 -3.64 5.97
N GLU A 54 -0.58 -3.99 5.37
CA GLU A 54 -0.30 -3.76 3.96
C GLU A 54 -1.33 -4.44 3.05
N ALA A 55 -1.60 -5.74 3.26
CA ALA A 55 -2.49 -6.52 2.43
C ALA A 55 -3.95 -6.04 2.51
N ILE A 56 -4.47 -5.86 3.74
CA ILE A 56 -5.85 -5.39 3.95
C ILE A 56 -6.03 -3.98 3.39
N SER A 57 -5.08 -3.08 3.67
CA SER A 57 -5.17 -1.69 3.20
C SER A 57 -5.08 -1.60 1.69
N ALA A 58 -4.23 -2.40 1.04
CA ALA A 58 -4.16 -2.45 -0.42
C ALA A 58 -5.45 -3.02 -1.04
N ALA A 59 -6.04 -4.08 -0.46
CA ALA A 59 -7.32 -4.63 -0.93
C ALA A 59 -8.45 -3.60 -0.84
N LEU A 60 -8.54 -2.92 0.30
CA LEU A 60 -9.51 -1.85 0.55
C LEU A 60 -9.29 -0.64 -0.37
N ALA A 61 -8.04 -0.19 -0.52
CA ALA A 61 -7.69 0.91 -1.43
C ALA A 61 -8.09 0.59 -2.88
N LYS A 62 -7.91 -0.65 -3.31
CA LYS A 62 -8.34 -1.12 -4.64
C LYS A 62 -9.86 -1.02 -4.81
N ASP A 63 -10.63 -1.50 -3.84
CA ASP A 63 -12.10 -1.47 -3.90
C ASP A 63 -12.64 -0.03 -3.84
N LEU A 64 -11.97 0.85 -3.11
CA LEU A 64 -12.26 2.28 -3.09
C LEU A 64 -11.79 3.03 -4.35
N GLY A 65 -11.08 2.34 -5.26
CA GLY A 65 -10.63 2.90 -6.53
C GLY A 65 -9.46 3.87 -6.40
N LEU A 66 -8.62 3.71 -5.37
CA LEU A 66 -7.38 4.45 -5.28
C LEU A 66 -6.40 4.01 -6.38
N PRO A 67 -5.54 4.91 -6.86
CA PRO A 67 -4.52 4.58 -7.85
C PRO A 67 -3.36 3.81 -7.20
N ILE A 68 -3.55 2.51 -7.00
CA ILE A 68 -2.53 1.60 -6.46
C ILE A 68 -2.04 0.63 -7.53
N PRO A 69 -0.80 0.13 -7.46
CA PRO A 69 -0.38 -1.03 -8.22
C PRO A 69 -1.24 -2.25 -7.88
N CYS A 70 -1.46 -3.16 -8.83
CA CYS A 70 -2.29 -4.33 -8.55
C CYS A 70 -1.67 -5.17 -7.42
N PRO A 71 -2.43 -5.44 -6.33
CA PRO A 71 -1.91 -6.17 -5.18
C PRO A 71 -2.12 -7.67 -5.34
N TYR A 72 -1.17 -8.46 -4.79
CA TYR A 72 -1.14 -9.92 -4.80
C TYR A 72 -0.69 -10.47 -3.45
N VAL A 73 -1.06 -11.72 -3.17
CA VAL A 73 -0.40 -12.58 -2.18
C VAL A 73 0.66 -13.39 -2.92
N VAL A 74 1.90 -13.38 -2.44
CA VAL A 74 3.03 -14.06 -3.07
C VAL A 74 3.39 -15.29 -2.25
N ASN A 75 3.23 -16.46 -2.83
CA ASN A 75 3.69 -17.72 -2.23
C ASN A 75 5.16 -17.96 -2.58
N ILE A 76 5.96 -18.33 -1.57
CA ILE A 76 7.36 -18.75 -1.73
C ILE A 76 7.52 -20.17 -1.26
N SER A 77 7.87 -21.08 -2.17
CA SER A 77 8.16 -22.47 -1.81
C SER A 77 9.60 -22.66 -1.33
N PRO A 78 9.90 -23.72 -0.56
CA PRO A 78 11.28 -24.05 -0.21
C PRO A 78 12.18 -24.26 -1.43
N GLU A 79 11.63 -24.81 -2.52
CA GLU A 79 12.33 -25.03 -3.77
C GLU A 79 12.71 -23.67 -4.42
N PHE A 80 11.76 -22.71 -4.44
CA PHE A 80 12.05 -21.36 -4.91
C PHE A 80 13.15 -20.70 -4.06
N ILE A 81 13.03 -20.76 -2.73
CA ILE A 81 14.00 -20.16 -1.81
C ILE A 81 15.42 -20.71 -2.06
N ALA A 82 15.52 -22.03 -2.33
CA ALA A 82 16.80 -22.68 -2.64
C ALA A 82 17.47 -22.16 -3.92
N THR A 83 16.69 -21.55 -4.85
CA THR A 83 17.25 -20.95 -6.08
C THR A 83 17.88 -19.58 -5.87
N VAL A 84 17.63 -18.92 -4.72
CA VAL A 84 18.18 -17.59 -4.42
C VAL A 84 19.65 -17.69 -4.16
N ALA A 85 20.45 -17.11 -5.05
CA ALA A 85 21.92 -17.25 -5.02
C ALA A 85 22.56 -16.49 -3.84
N GLU A 86 22.04 -15.30 -3.49
CA GLU A 86 22.58 -14.47 -2.41
C GLU A 86 22.23 -15.07 -1.03
N PRO A 87 23.20 -15.54 -0.23
CA PRO A 87 22.92 -16.23 1.03
C PRO A 87 22.14 -15.40 2.05
N ALA A 88 22.41 -14.08 2.11
CA ALA A 88 21.71 -13.20 3.04
C ALA A 88 20.22 -13.04 2.67
N ASP A 89 19.90 -12.94 1.39
CA ASP A 89 18.52 -12.82 0.92
C ASP A 89 17.77 -14.16 1.03
N ARG A 90 18.46 -15.28 0.79
CA ARG A 90 17.92 -16.62 1.03
C ARG A 90 17.54 -16.81 2.50
N MET A 91 18.46 -16.52 3.42
CA MET A 91 18.22 -16.61 4.86
C MET A 91 17.08 -15.68 5.31
N PHE A 92 16.94 -14.50 4.69
CA PHE A 92 15.84 -13.58 4.96
C PHE A 92 14.48 -14.21 4.59
N LEU A 93 14.39 -14.84 3.42
CA LEU A 93 13.16 -15.52 2.97
C LEU A 93 12.86 -16.75 3.82
N GLU A 94 13.86 -17.56 4.19
CA GLU A 94 13.72 -18.70 5.11
C GLU A 94 13.18 -18.31 6.50
N GLN A 95 13.46 -17.08 6.96
CA GLN A 95 12.99 -16.54 8.23
C GLN A 95 11.65 -15.80 8.12
N SER A 96 11.08 -15.73 6.94
CA SER A 96 9.78 -15.12 6.67
C SER A 96 8.68 -16.19 6.63
N CYS A 97 7.41 -15.74 6.77
CA CYS A 97 6.28 -16.59 6.45
C CYS A 97 6.34 -17.05 4.99
N SER A 98 5.75 -18.19 4.65
CA SER A 98 5.71 -18.72 3.28
C SER A 98 4.92 -17.84 2.31
N LYS A 99 4.09 -16.95 2.84
CA LYS A 99 3.31 -15.97 2.08
C LYS A 99 3.83 -14.56 2.33
N GLY A 100 3.90 -13.77 1.26
CA GLY A 100 4.25 -12.36 1.28
C GLY A 100 3.18 -11.51 0.62
N PHE A 101 3.36 -10.18 0.66
CA PHE A 101 2.57 -9.21 -0.07
C PHE A 101 3.34 -8.72 -1.29
N GLY A 102 2.71 -8.68 -2.47
CA GLY A 102 3.30 -8.18 -3.71
C GLY A 102 2.48 -7.06 -4.32
N SER A 103 3.16 -6.04 -4.82
CA SER A 103 2.58 -4.99 -5.67
C SER A 103 3.14 -5.12 -7.07
N GLU A 104 2.30 -5.05 -8.11
CA GLU A 104 2.76 -5.07 -9.50
C GLU A 104 3.79 -3.96 -9.73
N ARG A 105 4.91 -4.30 -10.39
CA ARG A 105 5.96 -3.33 -10.68
C ARG A 105 5.41 -2.21 -11.54
N LEU A 106 5.56 -0.98 -11.07
CA LEU A 106 5.22 0.20 -11.86
C LEU A 106 6.18 0.36 -13.05
N PRO A 107 5.69 0.87 -14.19
CA PRO A 107 6.55 1.25 -15.31
C PRO A 107 7.67 2.22 -14.89
N ASP A 108 8.80 2.19 -15.60
CA ASP A 108 9.97 3.03 -15.31
C ASP A 108 9.71 4.54 -15.48
N SER A 109 8.57 4.92 -16.05
CA SER A 109 8.11 6.31 -16.10
C SER A 109 7.67 6.88 -14.76
N TYR A 110 7.44 6.02 -13.75
CA TYR A 110 7.14 6.45 -12.39
C TYR A 110 8.41 6.72 -11.58
N SER A 111 8.40 7.83 -10.89
CA SER A 111 9.44 8.20 -9.91
C SER A 111 8.79 8.58 -8.59
N THR A 112 9.57 8.70 -7.53
CA THR A 112 9.07 9.21 -6.25
C THR A 112 8.40 10.56 -6.44
N TRP A 113 7.28 10.77 -5.78
CA TRP A 113 6.50 12.01 -5.86
C TRP A 113 7.35 13.25 -5.61
N VAL A 114 7.24 14.19 -6.54
CA VAL A 114 7.65 15.57 -6.35
C VAL A 114 6.44 16.44 -6.67
N SER A 115 6.13 17.38 -5.77
CA SER A 115 4.97 18.26 -5.95
C SER A 115 5.05 19.02 -7.28
N PRO A 116 4.03 18.95 -8.14
CA PRO A 116 4.03 19.67 -9.40
C PRO A 116 4.16 21.17 -9.20
N SER A 117 4.97 21.83 -10.02
CA SER A 117 5.16 23.29 -9.97
C SER A 117 4.13 24.07 -10.79
N GLY A 118 3.20 23.40 -11.45
CA GLY A 118 2.21 24.00 -12.36
C GLY A 118 0.76 23.74 -11.95
N LYS A 119 -0.16 24.01 -12.88
CA LYS A 119 -1.59 23.73 -12.71
C LYS A 119 -1.81 22.22 -12.57
N ILE A 120 -2.46 21.84 -11.49
CA ILE A 120 -2.84 20.46 -11.21
C ILE A 120 -4.07 20.12 -12.06
N SER A 121 -4.05 18.97 -12.74
CA SER A 121 -5.20 18.49 -13.50
C SER A 121 -6.32 18.04 -12.56
N ASP A 122 -7.58 18.11 -13.04
CA ASP A 122 -8.73 17.70 -12.25
C ASP A 122 -8.65 16.21 -11.87
N SER A 123 -8.13 15.37 -12.77
CA SER A 123 -7.93 13.95 -12.49
C SER A 123 -6.88 13.68 -11.40
N LEU A 124 -5.78 14.42 -11.40
CA LEU A 124 -4.77 14.32 -10.36
C LEU A 124 -5.32 14.82 -9.02
N LEU A 125 -6.10 15.91 -9.04
CA LEU A 125 -6.72 16.44 -7.84
C LEU A 125 -7.76 15.48 -7.26
N ALA A 126 -8.57 14.83 -8.10
CA ALA A 126 -9.52 13.81 -7.66
C ALA A 126 -8.81 12.62 -7.01
N SER A 127 -7.73 12.12 -7.63
CA SER A 127 -6.91 11.06 -7.04
C SER A 127 -6.29 11.48 -5.71
N ALA A 128 -5.76 12.69 -5.61
CA ALA A 128 -5.17 13.21 -4.37
C ALA A 128 -6.22 13.34 -3.24
N ARG A 129 -7.44 13.74 -3.57
CA ARG A 129 -8.57 13.79 -2.61
C ARG A 129 -8.92 12.39 -2.09
N SER A 130 -9.01 11.40 -2.97
CA SER A 130 -9.27 10.01 -2.55
C SER A 130 -8.17 9.47 -1.64
N VAL A 131 -6.90 9.76 -1.94
CA VAL A 131 -5.75 9.30 -1.13
C VAL A 131 -5.77 9.96 0.25
N ILE A 132 -5.94 11.29 0.36
CA ILE A 132 -5.95 11.96 1.67
C ILE A 132 -7.17 11.54 2.51
N ALA A 133 -8.31 11.26 1.87
CA ALA A 133 -9.49 10.74 2.55
C ALA A 133 -9.24 9.33 3.10
N PHE A 134 -8.63 8.46 2.31
CA PHE A 134 -8.23 7.12 2.70
C PHE A 134 -7.27 7.16 3.89
N ASP A 135 -6.15 7.86 3.74
CA ASP A 135 -5.12 7.93 4.80
C ASP A 135 -5.66 8.55 6.10
N SER A 136 -6.62 9.47 5.99
CA SER A 136 -7.27 10.08 7.16
C SER A 136 -8.23 9.10 7.88
N LEU A 137 -9.03 8.34 7.12
CA LEU A 137 -10.01 7.39 7.67
C LEU A 137 -9.34 6.13 8.23
N PHE A 138 -8.31 5.63 7.54
CA PHE A 138 -7.61 4.40 7.90
C PHE A 138 -6.30 4.65 8.65
N VAL A 139 -6.12 5.89 9.10
CA VAL A 139 -5.08 6.29 10.06
C VAL A 139 -3.67 5.95 9.57
N ASN A 140 -3.34 6.33 8.32
CA ASN A 140 -1.99 6.20 7.79
C ASN A 140 -1.20 7.51 8.00
N PRO A 141 -0.31 7.60 9.01
CA PRO A 141 0.43 8.81 9.32
C PRO A 141 1.69 8.98 8.47
N ASP A 142 2.05 7.98 7.65
CA ASP A 142 3.40 7.86 7.07
C ASP A 142 3.54 8.51 5.69
N ARG A 143 2.46 9.03 5.10
CA ARG A 143 2.52 9.71 3.80
C ARG A 143 2.86 11.19 3.95
N ARG A 144 4.17 11.45 4.12
CA ARG A 144 4.73 12.78 4.39
C ARG A 144 5.82 13.14 3.37
N ALA A 145 6.28 14.41 3.41
CA ALA A 145 7.32 14.88 2.48
C ALA A 145 8.63 14.08 2.60
N GLU A 146 8.98 13.64 3.80
CA GLU A 146 10.18 12.85 4.10
C GLU A 146 10.04 11.37 3.70
N ASN A 147 8.80 10.87 3.66
CA ASN A 147 8.46 9.51 3.24
C ASN A 147 7.20 9.55 2.37
N PRO A 148 7.31 9.88 1.09
CA PRO A 148 6.16 10.12 0.24
C PRO A 148 5.23 8.91 0.09
N ASN A 149 5.79 7.68 0.00
CA ASN A 149 5.03 6.46 -0.30
C ASN A 149 4.05 6.67 -1.45
N LEU A 150 4.45 7.50 -2.40
CA LEU A 150 3.69 7.94 -3.56
C LEU A 150 4.63 8.07 -4.76
N MET A 151 4.24 7.46 -5.85
CA MET A 151 4.94 7.52 -7.13
C MET A 151 4.17 8.40 -8.11
N PHE A 152 4.88 9.03 -9.05
CA PHE A 152 4.31 9.96 -10.01
C PHE A 152 5.00 9.86 -11.37
N ASN A 153 4.24 9.89 -12.45
CA ASN A 153 4.76 9.82 -13.83
C ASN A 153 4.56 11.13 -14.63
N GLY A 154 4.28 12.24 -13.94
CA GLY A 154 3.97 13.52 -14.56
C GLY A 154 2.47 13.76 -14.82
N ARG A 155 1.64 12.71 -14.75
CA ARG A 155 0.18 12.80 -14.96
C ARG A 155 -0.64 12.11 -13.89
N GLN A 156 -0.20 10.94 -13.45
CA GLN A 156 -0.91 10.07 -12.52
C GLN A 156 -0.02 9.74 -11.34
N ILE A 157 -0.64 9.63 -10.19
CA ILE A 157 -0.01 9.09 -8.98
C ILE A 157 -0.26 7.59 -8.86
N ALA A 158 0.62 6.91 -8.17
CA ALA A 158 0.42 5.55 -7.69
C ALA A 158 0.81 5.47 -6.22
N VAL A 159 -0.11 4.99 -5.40
CA VAL A 159 0.05 4.89 -3.95
C VAL A 159 0.68 3.54 -3.63
N ILE A 160 1.73 3.57 -2.82
CA ILE A 160 2.45 2.37 -2.35
C ILE A 160 2.63 2.45 -0.84
N ASP A 161 2.98 1.33 -0.24
CA ASP A 161 3.33 1.23 1.18
C ASP A 161 2.21 1.66 2.13
N HIS A 162 1.38 0.69 2.52
CA HIS A 162 0.26 0.88 3.44
C HIS A 162 0.52 0.23 4.81
N GLU A 163 1.74 -0.21 5.11
CA GLU A 163 2.09 -0.95 6.33
C GLU A 163 1.69 -0.23 7.61
N MET A 164 1.71 1.11 7.59
CA MET A 164 1.35 1.95 8.74
C MET A 164 -0.13 2.31 8.82
N ALA A 165 -0.95 1.89 7.85
CA ALA A 165 -2.39 2.08 7.92
C ALA A 165 -3.03 1.10 8.93
N LEU A 166 -4.22 1.44 9.46
CA LEU A 166 -4.96 0.63 10.43
C LEU A 166 -4.24 0.42 11.79
N ARG A 167 -3.15 1.16 12.05
CA ARG A 167 -2.32 1.05 13.26
C ARG A 167 -2.73 2.07 14.33
N GLN A 168 -4.04 2.14 14.64
CA GLN A 168 -4.55 3.00 15.71
C GLN A 168 -3.97 2.68 17.09
N ASP A 169 -3.54 1.45 17.31
CA ASP A 169 -2.87 0.97 18.50
C ASP A 169 -1.53 1.69 18.77
N MET A 170 -0.89 2.22 17.72
CA MET A 170 0.36 2.99 17.83
C MET A 170 0.15 4.48 18.12
N ILE A 171 -1.10 4.96 18.15
CA ILE A 171 -1.42 6.38 18.33
C ILE A 171 -1.89 6.63 19.76
N LEU A 172 -1.07 7.34 20.53
CA LEU A 172 -1.42 7.73 21.89
C LEU A 172 -2.66 8.65 21.88
N PHE A 173 -3.66 8.33 22.71
CA PHE A 173 -4.95 9.04 22.76
C PHE A 173 -5.71 9.08 21.43
N TRP A 174 -5.62 7.99 20.63
CA TRP A 174 -6.33 7.90 19.39
C TRP A 174 -7.83 8.16 19.54
N LYS A 175 -8.36 8.96 18.61
CA LYS A 175 -9.79 9.19 18.44
C LYS A 175 -10.22 8.72 17.08
N ALA A 176 -11.34 8.02 17.00
CA ALA A 176 -11.88 7.57 15.73
C ALA A 176 -12.16 8.77 14.79
N PRO A 177 -11.76 8.71 13.49
CA PRO A 177 -11.89 9.84 12.57
C PRO A 177 -13.31 10.39 12.42
N TRP A 178 -14.30 9.56 12.66
CA TRP A 178 -15.73 9.95 12.60
C TRP A 178 -16.29 10.53 13.90
N THR A 179 -15.47 10.69 14.93
CA THR A 179 -15.91 11.31 16.19
C THR A 179 -15.67 12.82 16.17
N SER A 180 -16.51 13.56 16.87
CA SER A 180 -16.33 15.01 17.03
C SER A 180 -14.96 15.31 17.63
N GLY A 181 -14.27 16.27 17.06
CA GLY A 181 -12.94 16.71 17.52
C GLY A 181 -11.77 15.77 17.14
N ALA A 182 -11.98 14.73 16.33
CA ALA A 182 -10.90 13.86 15.88
C ALA A 182 -9.82 14.62 15.08
N PHE A 183 -10.22 15.64 14.34
CA PHE A 183 -9.34 16.49 13.51
C PHE A 183 -9.09 17.88 14.10
N GLU A 184 -9.40 18.11 15.38
CA GLU A 184 -9.15 19.40 16.04
C GLU A 184 -7.65 19.70 16.21
N SER A 185 -6.77 18.69 16.07
CA SER A 185 -5.33 18.91 15.94
C SER A 185 -4.94 19.03 14.46
N PRO A 186 -4.79 20.24 13.93
CA PRO A 186 -4.45 20.45 12.51
C PRO A 186 -3.11 19.83 12.11
N SER A 187 -2.24 19.56 13.09
CA SER A 187 -0.86 19.18 12.87
C SER A 187 -0.67 17.84 12.14
N SER A 188 -1.61 16.91 12.23
CA SER A 188 -1.50 15.60 11.54
C SER A 188 -1.85 15.70 10.06
N LEU A 189 -2.98 16.34 9.75
CA LEU A 189 -3.45 16.48 8.36
C LEU A 189 -2.57 17.44 7.55
N GLU A 190 -2.09 18.52 8.16
CA GLU A 190 -1.20 19.49 7.50
C GLU A 190 0.17 18.90 7.13
N LYS A 191 0.61 17.85 7.81
CA LYS A 191 1.82 17.10 7.50
C LYS A 191 1.66 16.15 6.33
N HIS A 192 0.42 15.83 5.96
CA HIS A 192 0.16 14.93 4.85
C HIS A 192 0.66 15.52 3.53
N LEU A 193 1.36 14.70 2.75
CA LEU A 193 2.02 15.10 1.51
C LEU A 193 1.09 15.84 0.52
N LEU A 194 -0.17 15.41 0.44
CA LEU A 194 -1.16 15.94 -0.50
C LEU A 194 -2.02 17.08 0.08
N TYR A 195 -1.81 17.46 1.36
CA TYR A 195 -2.63 18.49 2.00
C TYR A 195 -2.66 19.79 1.23
N ARG A 196 -1.49 20.27 0.76
CA ARG A 196 -1.40 21.57 0.07
C ARG A 196 -2.21 21.64 -1.22
N ILE A 197 -2.28 20.52 -1.96
CA ILE A 197 -3.01 20.47 -3.23
C ILE A 197 -4.50 20.18 -3.05
N THR A 198 -4.90 19.61 -1.91
CA THR A 198 -6.31 19.34 -1.57
C THR A 198 -6.93 20.41 -0.69
N LYS A 199 -6.13 21.36 -0.17
CA LYS A 199 -6.59 22.47 0.67
C LYS A 199 -7.65 23.28 -0.07
N GLY A 200 -8.79 23.50 0.58
CA GLY A 200 -9.92 24.21 0.00
C GLY A 200 -10.94 23.30 -0.69
N SER A 201 -10.71 21.98 -0.72
CA SER A 201 -11.76 21.02 -1.10
C SER A 201 -12.96 21.10 -0.16
N VAL A 202 -14.15 20.87 -0.69
CA VAL A 202 -15.40 20.82 0.05
C VAL A 202 -15.94 19.38 0.09
N LEU A 203 -16.86 19.07 0.99
CA LEU A 203 -17.35 17.71 1.18
C LEU A 203 -17.83 17.04 -0.11
N SER A 204 -18.51 17.79 -0.98
CA SER A 204 -18.99 17.28 -2.27
C SER A 204 -17.88 16.78 -3.19
N ASP A 205 -16.66 17.26 -3.02
CA ASP A 205 -15.50 16.81 -3.82
C ASP A 205 -15.07 15.37 -3.48
N PHE A 206 -15.57 14.82 -2.39
CA PHE A 206 -15.30 13.45 -1.92
C PHE A 206 -16.46 12.49 -2.19
N ASN A 207 -17.52 12.93 -2.85
CA ASN A 207 -18.74 12.12 -3.04
C ASN A 207 -18.46 10.76 -3.68
N GLU A 208 -17.61 10.69 -4.70
CA GLU A 208 -17.27 9.41 -5.34
C GLU A 208 -16.61 8.44 -4.36
N PHE A 209 -15.64 8.92 -3.58
CA PHE A 209 -14.98 8.13 -2.55
C PHE A 209 -15.98 7.66 -1.48
N LEU A 210 -16.84 8.55 -1.00
CA LEU A 210 -17.84 8.24 0.03
C LEU A 210 -18.90 7.24 -0.48
N GLN A 211 -19.30 7.32 -1.76
CA GLN A 211 -20.19 6.34 -2.37
C GLN A 211 -19.55 4.95 -2.42
N LYS A 212 -18.29 4.85 -2.84
CA LYS A 212 -17.55 3.58 -2.85
C LYS A 212 -17.38 3.03 -1.43
N LEU A 213 -17.06 3.89 -0.47
CA LEU A 213 -16.96 3.50 0.94
C LEU A 213 -18.28 2.93 1.48
N ALA A 214 -19.39 3.56 1.16
CA ALA A 214 -20.71 3.09 1.58
C ALA A 214 -21.13 1.74 0.95
N MET A 215 -20.46 1.31 -0.13
CA MET A 215 -20.69 0.01 -0.76
C MET A 215 -19.85 -1.13 -0.14
N ILE A 216 -18.89 -0.83 0.72
CA ILE A 216 -18.12 -1.86 1.43
C ILE A 216 -19.02 -2.50 2.48
N THR A 217 -19.28 -3.78 2.32
CA THR A 217 -20.11 -4.58 3.23
C THR A 217 -19.28 -5.31 4.27
N ASP A 218 -19.90 -5.76 5.38
CA ASP A 218 -19.22 -6.58 6.38
C ASP A 218 -18.66 -7.86 5.76
N ALA A 219 -19.41 -8.51 4.88
CA ALA A 219 -18.94 -9.68 4.13
C ALA A 219 -17.66 -9.38 3.32
N ARG A 220 -17.56 -8.17 2.74
CA ARG A 220 -16.36 -7.75 2.01
C ARG A 220 -15.17 -7.54 2.96
N ILE A 221 -15.41 -7.04 4.16
CA ILE A 221 -14.37 -6.89 5.20
C ILE A 221 -13.88 -8.27 5.66
N GLU A 222 -14.77 -9.25 5.83
CA GLU A 222 -14.40 -10.63 6.15
C GLU A 222 -13.55 -11.27 5.04
N GLU A 223 -13.83 -10.97 3.77
CA GLU A 223 -12.99 -11.42 2.66
C GLU A 223 -11.56 -10.81 2.70
N TYR A 224 -11.39 -9.57 3.16
CA TYR A 224 -10.04 -9.02 3.35
C TYR A 224 -9.27 -9.81 4.41
N ALA A 225 -9.93 -10.16 5.52
CA ALA A 225 -9.32 -10.95 6.57
C ALA A 225 -8.89 -12.34 6.10
N SER A 226 -9.69 -12.98 5.21
CA SER A 226 -9.38 -14.30 4.66
C SER A 226 -8.21 -14.32 3.66
N ALA A 227 -7.83 -13.15 3.13
CA ALA A 227 -6.74 -12.99 2.16
C ALA A 227 -5.40 -12.62 2.83
N ILE A 228 -5.32 -12.72 4.16
CA ILE A 228 -4.13 -12.33 4.90
C ILE A 228 -2.99 -13.31 4.62
N PRO A 229 -1.77 -12.82 4.26
CA PRO A 229 -0.62 -13.66 4.00
C PRO A 229 0.05 -14.10 5.33
N ILE A 230 -0.61 -14.95 6.07
CA ILE A 230 -0.08 -15.63 7.26
C ILE A 230 -0.28 -17.14 7.11
N ASP A 231 0.68 -17.89 7.64
CA ASP A 231 0.62 -19.36 7.73
C ASP A 231 -0.28 -19.80 8.88
#